data_6d4fd8c758ff9b44431ef69ce6e3122d
#
_entry.id   6d4fd8c758ff9b44431ef69ce6e3122d
#
_cell.length_a   1.000
_cell.length_b   1.000
_cell.length_c   1.000
_cell.angle_alpha   90.00
_cell.angle_beta   90.00
_cell.angle_gamma   90.00
#
_symmetry.space_group_name_H-M   'P 1'
#
loop_
_entity.id
_entity.type
_entity.pdbx_description
1 polymer ?
#
loop_
_entity_poly.entity_id
_entity_poly.type
_entity_poly.pdbx_seq_one_letter_code
_entity_poly.pdbx_strand_id
1 'polypeptide(L)'
;MIEKDKISQILDLLEEAYPEAECALHHQNVFQLIVAVALSAQTTDKSVNQVTPALFAQYPTPQALAEADPEDVAAYIKRIGMYKTKSKNIVAMAQKLCSDFGGEVPDDYDALISLPGVGRKTANVVLSVGFGQPRIAVDTHVFRVANRIGLVHEKDVLKTELALMEEIPEERWSRTHHSLIFHGRQCCDARKPKCDVCPIHTYCEYVNGPETQG
;
A
#
# COMPACT_ATOMS: atom_id res chain seq x y z
N MET A 1 -23.99 -0.27 8.09
CA MET A 1 -23.27 0.60 7.12
C MET A 1 -23.55 2.06 7.44
N ILE A 2 -22.52 2.87 7.42
CA ILE A 2 -22.63 4.32 7.61
C ILE A 2 -23.36 4.93 6.40
N GLU A 3 -24.23 5.92 6.63
CA GLU A 3 -24.90 6.66 5.54
C GLU A 3 -23.87 7.38 4.64
N LYS A 4 -24.12 7.44 3.33
CA LYS A 4 -23.16 8.02 2.35
C LYS A 4 -22.71 9.45 2.69
N ASP A 5 -23.60 10.26 3.23
CA ASP A 5 -23.24 11.63 3.66
C ASP A 5 -22.22 11.64 4.81
N LYS A 6 -22.31 10.63 5.70
CA LYS A 6 -21.35 10.46 6.80
C LYS A 6 -20.01 9.92 6.30
N ILE A 7 -20.01 9.08 5.27
CA ILE A 7 -18.77 8.61 4.64
C ILE A 7 -17.97 9.80 4.12
N SER A 8 -18.60 10.72 3.39
CA SER A 8 -17.91 11.93 2.89
C SER A 8 -17.29 12.74 4.04
N GLN A 9 -18.03 12.95 5.14
CA GLN A 9 -17.53 13.66 6.30
C GLN A 9 -16.36 12.96 6.99
N ILE A 10 -16.39 11.62 7.09
CA ILE A 10 -15.28 10.83 7.62
C ILE A 10 -14.04 11.02 6.75
N LEU A 11 -14.20 10.95 5.42
CA LEU A 11 -13.08 11.12 4.50
C LEU A 11 -12.49 12.53 4.58
N ASP A 12 -13.31 13.56 4.68
CA ASP A 12 -12.88 14.96 4.82
C ASP A 12 -12.06 15.15 6.11
N LEU A 13 -12.54 14.62 7.23
CA LEU A 13 -11.84 14.68 8.51
C LEU A 13 -10.52 13.91 8.50
N LEU A 14 -10.46 12.76 7.83
CA LEU A 14 -9.23 12.00 7.67
C LEU A 14 -8.21 12.74 6.78
N GLU A 15 -8.66 13.36 5.71
CA GLU A 15 -7.80 14.14 4.82
C GLU A 15 -7.27 15.40 5.50
N GLU A 16 -8.09 16.07 6.31
CA GLU A 16 -7.68 17.22 7.12
C GLU A 16 -6.68 16.81 8.22
N ALA A 17 -6.92 15.67 8.88
CA ALA A 17 -6.02 15.15 9.91
C ALA A 17 -4.67 14.67 9.38
N TYR A 18 -4.63 14.20 8.14
CA TYR A 18 -3.44 13.62 7.50
C TYR A 18 -3.16 14.25 6.14
N PRO A 19 -2.90 15.56 6.05
CA PRO A 19 -2.70 16.24 4.76
C PRO A 19 -1.49 15.71 3.98
N GLU A 20 -0.51 15.13 4.69
CA GLU A 20 0.73 14.56 4.14
C GLU A 20 0.64 13.04 3.91
N ALA A 21 -0.57 12.46 3.95
CA ALA A 21 -0.74 11.01 3.75
C ALA A 21 -0.45 10.63 2.30
N GLU A 22 0.75 10.10 2.07
CA GLU A 22 1.27 9.67 0.78
C GLU A 22 2.04 8.35 0.93
N CYS A 23 2.56 7.84 -0.18
CA CYS A 23 3.44 6.68 -0.18
C CYS A 23 4.74 6.99 0.59
N ALA A 24 4.98 6.24 1.66
CA ALA A 24 6.16 6.43 2.50
C ALA A 24 7.44 5.80 1.92
N LEU A 25 7.36 5.03 0.84
CA LEU A 25 8.49 4.42 0.17
C LEU A 25 9.20 5.43 -0.72
N HIS A 26 10.50 5.63 -0.52
CA HIS A 26 11.30 6.53 -1.33
C HIS A 26 11.56 5.95 -2.72
N HIS A 27 11.26 6.71 -3.76
CA HIS A 27 11.47 6.36 -5.16
C HIS A 27 11.62 7.62 -6.03
N GLN A 28 12.31 7.50 -7.14
CA GLN A 28 12.50 8.57 -8.12
C GLN A 28 11.75 8.31 -9.43
N ASN A 29 11.35 7.07 -9.68
CA ASN A 29 10.62 6.64 -10.86
C ASN A 29 9.77 5.39 -10.55
N VAL A 30 8.94 4.97 -11.51
CA VAL A 30 8.01 3.85 -11.33
C VAL A 30 8.75 2.51 -11.17
N PHE A 31 9.92 2.33 -11.78
CA PHE A 31 10.73 1.13 -11.58
C PHE A 31 11.21 1.03 -10.12
N GLN A 32 11.75 2.10 -9.55
CA GLN A 32 12.13 2.11 -8.13
C GLN A 32 10.92 1.90 -7.23
N LEU A 33 9.76 2.48 -7.58
CA LEU A 33 8.52 2.29 -6.84
C LEU A 33 8.12 0.82 -6.79
N ILE A 34 8.01 0.13 -7.94
CA ILE A 34 7.56 -1.27 -7.96
C ILE A 34 8.50 -2.19 -7.20
N VAL A 35 9.81 -1.97 -7.31
CA VAL A 35 10.82 -2.70 -6.53
C VAL A 35 10.65 -2.44 -5.03
N ALA A 36 10.52 -1.18 -4.61
CA ALA A 36 10.34 -0.82 -3.20
C ALA A 36 9.05 -1.40 -2.62
N VAL A 37 7.95 -1.35 -3.37
CA VAL A 37 6.66 -1.94 -2.94
C VAL A 37 6.74 -3.46 -2.84
N ALA A 38 7.40 -4.14 -3.78
CA ALA A 38 7.62 -5.59 -3.70
C ALA A 38 8.48 -5.96 -2.47
N LEU A 39 9.49 -5.16 -2.15
CA LEU A 39 10.33 -5.35 -0.96
C LEU A 39 9.55 -5.08 0.35
N SER A 40 8.51 -4.26 0.34
CA SER A 40 7.73 -3.91 1.53
C SER A 40 6.79 -5.02 2.01
N ALA A 41 6.60 -6.09 1.26
CA ALA A 41 5.79 -7.23 1.69
C ALA A 41 6.29 -7.78 3.04
N GLN A 42 5.43 -7.73 4.08
CA GLN A 42 5.76 -8.13 5.45
C GLN A 42 7.01 -7.44 6.03
N THR A 43 7.29 -6.22 5.59
CA THR A 43 8.45 -5.42 6.02
C THR A 43 8.00 -3.96 6.13
N THR A 44 8.53 -3.22 7.12
CA THR A 44 8.18 -1.80 7.29
C THR A 44 8.79 -0.95 6.19
N ASP A 45 8.09 0.12 5.77
CA ASP A 45 8.58 1.09 4.79
C ASP A 45 9.94 1.68 5.23
N LYS A 46 10.09 1.96 6.53
CA LYS A 46 11.35 2.43 7.11
C LYS A 46 12.51 1.47 6.85
N SER A 47 12.30 0.17 7.01
CA SER A 47 13.33 -0.84 6.76
C SER A 47 13.67 -0.95 5.27
N VAL A 48 12.67 -0.85 4.40
CA VAL A 48 12.88 -0.83 2.93
C VAL A 48 13.66 0.41 2.54
N ASN A 49 13.30 1.60 3.04
CA ASN A 49 13.98 2.86 2.74
C ASN A 49 15.45 2.89 3.21
N GLN A 50 15.85 2.01 4.14
CA GLN A 50 17.25 1.87 4.57
C GLN A 50 18.10 1.07 3.59
N VAL A 51 17.51 0.18 2.80
CA VAL A 51 18.26 -0.72 1.89
C VAL A 51 18.17 -0.27 0.42
N THR A 52 17.11 0.40 0.02
CA THR A 52 16.88 0.77 -1.38
C THR A 52 17.86 1.80 -1.94
N PRO A 53 18.42 2.78 -1.20
CA PRO A 53 19.39 3.71 -1.77
C PRO A 53 20.64 3.02 -2.33
N ALA A 54 21.23 2.09 -1.58
CA ALA A 54 22.40 1.34 -2.04
C ALA A 54 22.05 0.37 -3.20
N LEU A 55 20.88 -0.27 -3.13
CA LEU A 55 20.37 -1.14 -4.18
C LEU A 55 20.19 -0.38 -5.49
N PHE A 56 19.55 0.78 -5.48
CA PHE A 56 19.29 1.58 -6.68
C PHE A 56 20.53 2.31 -7.20
N ALA A 57 21.51 2.59 -6.35
CA ALA A 57 22.81 3.09 -6.81
C ALA A 57 23.56 2.04 -7.64
N GLN A 58 23.48 0.77 -7.25
CA GLN A 58 24.10 -0.34 -7.96
C GLN A 58 23.30 -0.79 -9.19
N TYR A 59 21.98 -0.84 -9.08
CA TYR A 59 21.04 -1.32 -10.10
C TYR A 59 19.99 -0.25 -10.43
N PRO A 60 20.38 0.83 -11.13
CA PRO A 60 19.50 1.98 -11.34
C PRO A 60 18.37 1.76 -12.36
N THR A 61 18.48 0.73 -13.20
CA THR A 61 17.53 0.44 -14.28
C THR A 61 17.06 -1.00 -14.25
N PRO A 62 15.91 -1.33 -14.88
CA PRO A 62 15.48 -2.71 -15.07
C PRO A 62 16.54 -3.60 -15.72
N GLN A 63 17.26 -3.07 -16.73
CA GLN A 63 18.32 -3.80 -17.43
C GLN A 63 19.46 -4.18 -16.46
N ALA A 64 19.93 -3.21 -15.67
CA ALA A 64 21.01 -3.45 -14.71
C ALA A 64 20.61 -4.51 -13.65
N LEU A 65 19.35 -4.46 -13.17
CA LEU A 65 18.85 -5.43 -12.21
C LEU A 65 18.59 -6.81 -12.85
N ALA A 66 18.17 -6.86 -14.11
CA ALA A 66 17.91 -8.10 -14.85
C ALA A 66 19.18 -8.95 -15.06
N GLU A 67 20.33 -8.29 -15.19
CA GLU A 67 21.66 -8.93 -15.35
C GLU A 67 22.31 -9.33 -14.02
N ALA A 68 21.74 -8.91 -12.88
CA ALA A 68 22.33 -9.15 -11.57
C ALA A 68 22.17 -10.60 -11.11
N ASP A 69 23.18 -11.09 -10.37
CA ASP A 69 23.01 -12.33 -9.60
C ASP A 69 22.09 -12.06 -8.40
N PRO A 70 21.03 -12.85 -8.21
CA PRO A 70 20.16 -12.71 -7.04
C PRO A 70 20.89 -12.79 -5.69
N GLU A 71 22.02 -13.49 -5.60
CA GLU A 71 22.82 -13.53 -4.36
C GLU A 71 23.53 -12.20 -4.08
N ASP A 72 24.02 -11.54 -5.12
CA ASP A 72 24.59 -10.19 -5.00
C ASP A 72 23.51 -9.18 -4.60
N VAL A 73 22.34 -9.24 -5.21
CA VAL A 73 21.20 -8.41 -4.83
C VAL A 73 20.76 -8.67 -3.38
N ALA A 74 20.76 -9.92 -2.95
CA ALA A 74 20.44 -10.31 -1.57
C ALA A 74 21.37 -9.64 -0.54
N ALA A 75 22.61 -9.41 -0.88
CA ALA A 75 23.57 -8.73 0.00
C ALA A 75 23.14 -7.28 0.34
N TYR A 76 22.51 -6.55 -0.61
CA TYR A 76 22.00 -5.20 -0.39
C TYR A 76 20.77 -5.15 0.51
N ILE A 77 19.93 -6.19 0.46
CA ILE A 77 18.64 -6.21 1.16
C ILE A 77 18.58 -7.19 2.34
N LYS A 78 19.71 -7.71 2.79
CA LYS A 78 19.78 -8.73 3.87
C LYS A 78 19.17 -8.30 5.21
N ARG A 79 18.94 -7.00 5.41
CA ARG A 79 18.33 -6.47 6.64
C ARG A 79 16.82 -6.60 6.68
N ILE A 80 16.17 -6.93 5.56
CA ILE A 80 14.72 -7.12 5.50
C ILE A 80 14.36 -8.59 5.50
N GLY A 81 13.15 -8.91 6.01
CA GLY A 81 12.66 -10.30 6.05
C GLY A 81 12.53 -10.92 4.66
N MET A 82 12.75 -12.22 4.56
CA MET A 82 12.66 -13.01 3.32
C MET A 82 13.54 -12.48 2.17
N TYR A 83 14.68 -11.87 2.50
CA TYR A 83 15.55 -11.19 1.53
C TYR A 83 16.01 -12.11 0.38
N LYS A 84 16.24 -13.40 0.62
CA LYS A 84 16.63 -14.37 -0.43
C LYS A 84 15.52 -14.60 -1.46
N THR A 85 14.29 -14.73 -1.02
CA THR A 85 13.12 -14.85 -1.92
C THR A 85 12.86 -13.54 -2.63
N LYS A 86 12.93 -12.41 -1.89
CA LYS A 86 12.72 -11.08 -2.46
C LYS A 86 13.76 -10.73 -3.51
N SER A 87 15.05 -11.05 -3.29
CA SER A 87 16.10 -10.79 -4.30
C SER A 87 15.85 -11.57 -5.58
N LYS A 88 15.50 -12.86 -5.50
CA LYS A 88 15.12 -13.65 -6.67
C LYS A 88 13.93 -13.07 -7.41
N ASN A 89 12.91 -12.64 -6.67
CA ASN A 89 11.69 -12.08 -7.26
C ASN A 89 11.96 -10.75 -7.99
N ILE A 90 12.72 -9.82 -7.41
CA ILE A 90 12.99 -8.53 -8.08
C ILE A 90 13.92 -8.66 -9.28
N VAL A 91 14.86 -9.59 -9.27
CA VAL A 91 15.69 -9.91 -10.45
C VAL A 91 14.81 -10.54 -11.55
N ALA A 92 13.99 -11.52 -11.23
CA ALA A 92 13.07 -12.15 -12.18
C ALA A 92 12.03 -11.14 -12.71
N MET A 93 11.54 -10.23 -11.88
CA MET A 93 10.68 -9.12 -12.28
C MET A 93 11.37 -8.22 -13.30
N ALA A 94 12.62 -7.82 -13.03
CA ALA A 94 13.40 -6.99 -13.95
C ALA A 94 13.66 -7.69 -15.29
N GLN A 95 13.98 -8.99 -15.27
CA GLN A 95 14.12 -9.81 -16.47
C GLN A 95 12.83 -9.82 -17.30
N LYS A 96 11.67 -10.01 -16.66
CA LYS A 96 10.38 -10.00 -17.34
C LYS A 96 10.00 -8.61 -17.85
N LEU A 97 10.31 -7.54 -17.11
CA LEU A 97 10.16 -6.17 -17.62
C LEU A 97 10.96 -5.95 -18.89
N CYS A 98 12.20 -6.43 -18.95
CA CYS A 98 13.05 -6.30 -20.14
C CYS A 98 12.55 -7.14 -21.31
N SER A 99 12.14 -8.41 -21.07
CA SER A 99 11.73 -9.31 -22.16
C SER A 99 10.35 -8.99 -22.73
N ASP A 100 9.39 -8.69 -21.87
CA ASP A 100 7.97 -8.61 -22.25
C ASP A 100 7.47 -7.18 -22.42
N PHE A 101 8.13 -6.21 -21.74
CA PHE A 101 7.68 -4.81 -21.64
C PHE A 101 8.75 -3.79 -22.06
N GLY A 102 9.80 -4.23 -22.76
CA GLY A 102 10.85 -3.33 -23.26
C GLY A 102 11.64 -2.58 -22.17
N GLY A 103 11.62 -3.07 -20.94
CA GLY A 103 12.26 -2.43 -19.77
C GLY A 103 11.41 -1.34 -19.11
N GLU A 104 10.15 -1.19 -19.52
CA GLU A 104 9.21 -0.26 -18.90
C GLU A 104 8.26 -0.97 -17.93
N VAL A 105 7.84 -0.29 -16.88
CA VAL A 105 6.79 -0.80 -15.98
C VAL A 105 5.44 -0.55 -16.64
N PRO A 106 4.62 -1.59 -16.85
CA PRO A 106 3.30 -1.42 -17.47
C PRO A 106 2.33 -0.69 -16.56
N ASP A 107 1.40 0.09 -17.14
CA ASP A 107 0.31 0.79 -16.46
C ASP A 107 -1.02 0.01 -16.48
N ASP A 108 -0.94 -1.30 -16.67
CA ASP A 108 -2.05 -2.24 -16.73
C ASP A 108 -1.99 -3.24 -15.55
N TYR A 109 -3.16 -3.49 -14.93
CA TYR A 109 -3.27 -4.34 -13.76
C TYR A 109 -2.85 -5.79 -14.05
N ASP A 110 -3.33 -6.39 -15.15
CA ASP A 110 -3.05 -7.79 -15.49
C ASP A 110 -1.59 -8.00 -15.88
N ALA A 111 -1.01 -7.03 -16.57
CA ALA A 111 0.40 -6.98 -16.87
C ALA A 111 1.24 -6.93 -15.58
N LEU A 112 0.88 -6.06 -14.62
CA LEU A 112 1.59 -5.93 -13.35
C LEU A 112 1.53 -7.21 -12.52
N ILE A 113 0.36 -7.84 -12.35
CA ILE A 113 0.26 -9.09 -11.57
C ILE A 113 0.94 -10.29 -12.26
N SER A 114 1.23 -10.20 -13.55
CA SER A 114 2.04 -11.21 -14.24
C SER A 114 3.51 -11.19 -13.84
N LEU A 115 3.98 -10.10 -13.23
CA LEU A 115 5.38 -9.93 -12.81
C LEU A 115 5.69 -10.72 -11.55
N PRO A 116 6.85 -11.40 -11.47
CA PRO A 116 7.28 -12.10 -10.26
C PRO A 116 7.31 -11.18 -9.03
N GLY A 117 6.72 -11.63 -7.92
CA GLY A 117 6.67 -10.88 -6.67
C GLY A 117 5.65 -9.74 -6.61
N VAL A 118 4.83 -9.57 -7.65
CA VAL A 118 3.78 -8.57 -7.72
C VAL A 118 2.42 -9.21 -7.48
N GLY A 119 1.80 -8.90 -6.36
CA GLY A 119 0.43 -9.29 -6.04
C GLY A 119 -0.54 -8.12 -6.21
N ARG A 120 -1.83 -8.38 -5.89
CA ARG A 120 -2.92 -7.40 -6.01
C ARG A 120 -2.62 -6.06 -5.33
N LYS A 121 -2.18 -6.10 -4.06
CA LYS A 121 -1.83 -4.87 -3.33
C LYS A 121 -0.70 -4.10 -4.01
N THR A 122 0.36 -4.79 -4.42
CA THR A 122 1.50 -4.16 -5.11
C THR A 122 1.07 -3.51 -6.41
N ALA A 123 0.29 -4.20 -7.24
CA ALA A 123 -0.25 -3.65 -8.49
C ALA A 123 -1.09 -2.40 -8.24
N ASN A 124 -2.02 -2.42 -7.28
CA ASN A 124 -2.85 -1.27 -6.94
C ASN A 124 -2.01 -0.06 -6.45
N VAL A 125 -0.98 -0.29 -5.63
CA VAL A 125 -0.08 0.80 -5.19
C VAL A 125 0.68 1.38 -6.38
N VAL A 126 1.23 0.56 -7.25
CA VAL A 126 1.98 1.01 -8.44
C VAL A 126 1.09 1.80 -9.38
N LEU A 127 -0.12 1.33 -9.66
CA LEU A 127 -1.09 2.04 -10.50
C LEU A 127 -1.52 3.38 -9.89
N SER A 128 -1.76 3.40 -8.58
CA SER A 128 -2.16 4.62 -7.86
C SER A 128 -1.03 5.64 -7.80
N VAL A 129 0.12 5.24 -7.24
CA VAL A 129 1.23 6.15 -6.93
C VAL A 129 2.07 6.45 -8.17
N GLY A 130 2.33 5.44 -9.00
CA GLY A 130 3.20 5.55 -10.16
C GLY A 130 2.52 6.13 -11.39
N PHE A 131 1.24 5.84 -11.58
CA PHE A 131 0.51 6.22 -12.78
C PHE A 131 -0.70 7.12 -12.52
N GLY A 132 -0.98 7.47 -11.26
CA GLY A 132 -2.10 8.34 -10.91
C GLY A 132 -3.49 7.75 -11.17
N GLN A 133 -3.59 6.43 -11.35
CA GLN A 133 -4.87 5.76 -11.55
C GLN A 133 -5.62 5.66 -10.21
N PRO A 134 -6.95 5.85 -10.20
CA PRO A 134 -7.73 5.66 -8.98
C PRO A 134 -7.71 4.18 -8.57
N ARG A 135 -7.11 3.89 -7.42
CA ARG A 135 -7.01 2.55 -6.84
C ARG A 135 -7.04 2.60 -5.32
N ILE A 136 -7.59 1.56 -4.72
CA ILE A 136 -7.50 1.31 -3.28
C ILE A 136 -6.61 0.08 -3.07
N ALA A 137 -5.53 0.24 -2.31
CA ALA A 137 -4.66 -0.86 -1.92
C ALA A 137 -4.94 -1.24 -0.47
N VAL A 138 -5.63 -2.36 -0.25
CA VAL A 138 -6.00 -2.79 1.11
C VAL A 138 -4.84 -3.57 1.73
N ASP A 139 -4.19 -2.96 2.72
CA ASP A 139 -3.24 -3.60 3.62
C ASP A 139 -3.90 -3.93 4.98
N THR A 140 -3.12 -4.39 5.94
CA THR A 140 -3.62 -4.70 7.29
C THR A 140 -4.15 -3.47 8.04
N HIS A 141 -3.66 -2.27 7.74
CA HIS A 141 -4.16 -1.02 8.32
C HIS A 141 -5.49 -0.63 7.70
N VAL A 142 -5.57 -0.56 6.37
CA VAL A 142 -6.80 -0.25 5.64
C VAL A 142 -7.90 -1.24 6.00
N PHE A 143 -7.60 -2.55 5.95
CA PHE A 143 -8.55 -3.60 6.34
C PHE A 143 -9.12 -3.38 7.74
N ARG A 144 -8.23 -3.22 8.72
CA ARG A 144 -8.64 -3.03 10.12
C ARG A 144 -9.43 -1.75 10.34
N VAL A 145 -8.91 -0.64 9.83
CA VAL A 145 -9.50 0.68 10.08
C VAL A 145 -10.86 0.81 9.39
N ALA A 146 -10.97 0.47 8.11
CA ALA A 146 -12.21 0.56 7.36
C ALA A 146 -13.35 -0.24 8.01
N ASN A 147 -13.05 -1.47 8.46
CA ASN A 147 -14.04 -2.31 9.16
C ASN A 147 -14.33 -1.78 10.58
N ARG A 148 -13.31 -1.30 11.32
CA ARG A 148 -13.50 -0.82 12.70
C ARG A 148 -14.31 0.46 12.76
N ILE A 149 -14.11 1.39 11.84
CA ILE A 149 -14.86 2.64 11.82
C ILE A 149 -16.25 2.49 11.20
N GLY A 150 -16.51 1.38 10.50
CA GLY A 150 -17.80 1.05 9.91
C GLY A 150 -17.99 1.54 8.47
N LEU A 151 -16.91 1.92 7.76
CA LEU A 151 -17.00 2.21 6.32
C LEU A 151 -17.48 0.98 5.54
N VAL A 152 -17.01 -0.19 5.93
CA VAL A 152 -17.40 -1.50 5.39
C VAL A 152 -17.43 -2.54 6.50
N HIS A 153 -18.08 -3.70 6.26
CA HIS A 153 -18.12 -4.84 7.20
C HIS A 153 -17.76 -6.13 6.46
N GLU A 154 -16.46 -6.29 6.17
CA GLU A 154 -15.97 -7.39 5.35
C GLU A 154 -14.94 -8.25 6.09
N LYS A 155 -14.92 -9.56 5.77
CA LYS A 155 -14.10 -10.54 6.46
C LYS A 155 -12.75 -10.82 5.80
N ASP A 156 -12.55 -10.33 4.58
CA ASP A 156 -11.30 -10.50 3.84
C ASP A 156 -10.91 -9.22 3.07
N VAL A 157 -9.63 -9.18 2.71
CA VAL A 157 -9.00 -8.01 2.07
C VAL A 157 -9.62 -7.67 0.72
N LEU A 158 -9.92 -8.69 -0.10
CA LEU A 158 -10.51 -8.47 -1.44
C LEU A 158 -11.92 -7.89 -1.35
N LYS A 159 -12.76 -8.46 -0.47
CA LYS A 159 -14.10 -7.94 -0.27
C LYS A 159 -14.08 -6.54 0.31
N THR A 160 -13.16 -6.25 1.23
CA THR A 160 -12.95 -4.89 1.76
C THR A 160 -12.59 -3.91 0.66
N GLU A 161 -11.69 -4.28 -0.27
CA GLU A 161 -11.34 -3.43 -1.41
C GLU A 161 -12.56 -3.13 -2.28
N LEU A 162 -13.29 -4.17 -2.69
CA LEU A 162 -14.46 -4.02 -3.56
C LEU A 162 -15.57 -3.20 -2.88
N ALA A 163 -15.85 -3.45 -1.61
CA ALA A 163 -16.84 -2.69 -0.85
C ALA A 163 -16.43 -1.20 -0.68
N LEU A 164 -15.16 -0.92 -0.42
CA LEU A 164 -14.68 0.47 -0.36
C LEU A 164 -14.81 1.17 -1.72
N MET A 165 -14.54 0.48 -2.82
CA MET A 165 -14.71 1.02 -4.18
C MET A 165 -16.18 1.31 -4.52
N GLU A 166 -17.13 0.56 -3.95
CA GLU A 166 -18.57 0.79 -4.13
C GLU A 166 -19.08 1.98 -3.30
N GLU A 167 -18.56 2.14 -2.08
CA GLU A 167 -19.03 3.16 -1.14
C GLU A 167 -18.35 4.52 -1.29
N ILE A 168 -17.12 4.56 -1.82
CA ILE A 168 -16.29 5.77 -1.92
C ILE A 168 -16.24 6.25 -3.36
N PRO A 169 -16.39 7.56 -3.64
CA PRO A 169 -16.19 8.12 -4.98
C PRO A 169 -14.79 7.80 -5.53
N GLU A 170 -14.74 7.42 -6.81
CA GLU A 170 -13.51 6.93 -7.48
C GLU A 170 -12.33 7.90 -7.36
N GLU A 171 -12.60 9.19 -7.50
CA GLU A 171 -11.59 10.25 -7.40
C GLU A 171 -10.95 10.35 -6.01
N ARG A 172 -11.55 9.75 -4.97
CA ARG A 172 -11.04 9.75 -3.60
C ARG A 172 -10.29 8.47 -3.23
N TRP A 173 -10.31 7.42 -4.06
CA TRP A 173 -9.75 6.11 -3.70
C TRP A 173 -8.29 6.16 -3.29
N SER A 174 -7.42 6.76 -4.11
CA SER A 174 -5.98 6.85 -3.85
C SER A 174 -5.68 7.64 -2.56
N ARG A 175 -6.41 8.72 -2.34
CA ARG A 175 -6.25 9.53 -1.14
C ARG A 175 -6.74 8.81 0.11
N THR A 176 -7.89 8.15 0.01
CA THR A 176 -8.51 7.44 1.12
C THR A 176 -7.63 6.32 1.66
N HIS A 177 -7.05 5.48 0.80
CA HIS A 177 -6.24 4.38 1.33
C HIS A 177 -4.99 4.87 2.06
N HIS A 178 -4.34 5.95 1.61
CA HIS A 178 -3.22 6.56 2.33
C HIS A 178 -3.66 7.16 3.68
N SER A 179 -4.77 7.89 3.72
CA SER A 179 -5.31 8.46 4.96
C SER A 179 -5.68 7.37 5.97
N LEU A 180 -6.26 6.25 5.52
CA LEU A 180 -6.57 5.10 6.37
C LEU A 180 -5.30 4.41 6.90
N ILE A 181 -4.23 4.30 6.10
CA ILE A 181 -2.93 3.77 6.57
C ILE A 181 -2.37 4.68 7.66
N PHE A 182 -2.33 6.00 7.44
CA PHE A 182 -1.81 6.97 8.41
C PHE A 182 -2.63 6.97 9.68
N HIS A 183 -3.95 6.97 9.57
CA HIS A 183 -4.85 6.86 10.71
C HIS A 183 -4.60 5.57 11.50
N GLY A 184 -4.44 4.45 10.83
CA GLY A 184 -4.16 3.16 11.45
C GLY A 184 -2.80 3.08 12.14
N ARG A 185 -1.81 3.85 11.69
CA ARG A 185 -0.47 3.93 12.29
C ARG A 185 -0.39 4.92 13.45
N GLN A 186 -1.09 6.05 13.38
CA GLN A 186 -0.91 7.16 14.30
C GLN A 186 -2.00 7.24 15.40
N CYS A 187 -3.22 6.84 15.08
CA CYS A 187 -4.39 6.97 15.95
C CYS A 187 -5.09 5.63 16.22
N CYS A 188 -5.59 4.97 15.19
CA CYS A 188 -6.37 3.73 15.32
C CYS A 188 -5.47 2.50 15.38
N ASP A 189 -4.63 2.40 16.42
CA ASP A 189 -3.74 1.25 16.64
C ASP A 189 -4.53 -0.06 16.83
N ALA A 190 -3.88 -1.18 16.49
CA ALA A 190 -4.53 -2.49 16.54
C ALA A 190 -4.95 -2.90 17.95
N ARG A 191 -4.10 -2.67 18.94
CA ARG A 191 -4.29 -3.11 20.32
C ARG A 191 -4.84 -2.03 21.23
N LYS A 192 -4.42 -0.78 21.03
CA LYS A 192 -4.76 0.34 21.91
C LYS A 192 -5.04 1.61 21.10
N PRO A 193 -6.20 1.69 20.43
CA PRO A 193 -6.58 2.87 19.66
C PRO A 193 -6.75 4.09 20.57
N LYS A 194 -6.36 5.26 20.07
CA LYS A 194 -6.44 6.53 20.79
C LYS A 194 -7.78 7.22 20.50
N CYS A 195 -8.89 6.58 20.93
CA CYS A 195 -10.24 7.02 20.61
C CYS A 195 -10.57 8.42 21.12
N ASP A 196 -10.04 8.81 22.29
CA ASP A 196 -10.33 10.10 22.93
C ASP A 196 -9.86 11.32 22.11
N VAL A 197 -8.83 11.13 21.27
CA VAL A 197 -8.26 12.18 20.40
C VAL A 197 -8.47 11.89 18.92
N CYS A 198 -9.33 10.93 18.59
CA CYS A 198 -9.57 10.49 17.22
C CYS A 198 -10.39 11.55 16.44
N PRO A 199 -9.92 12.01 15.26
CA PRO A 199 -10.61 13.03 14.49
C PRO A 199 -11.99 12.60 14.00
N ILE A 200 -12.24 11.31 13.89
CA ILE A 200 -13.52 10.74 13.43
C ILE A 200 -14.32 10.08 14.56
N HIS A 201 -13.99 10.39 15.83
CA HIS A 201 -14.63 9.79 17.02
C HIS A 201 -16.15 9.74 16.94
N THR A 202 -16.76 10.86 16.52
CA THR A 202 -18.23 11.04 16.47
C THR A 202 -18.91 10.11 15.47
N TYR A 203 -18.20 9.72 14.41
CA TYR A 203 -18.75 8.88 13.32
C TYR A 203 -18.35 7.42 13.42
N CYS A 204 -17.42 7.07 14.32
CA CYS A 204 -16.82 5.75 14.40
C CYS A 204 -17.76 4.73 15.05
N GLU A 205 -18.11 3.65 14.35
CA GLU A 205 -18.96 2.58 14.88
C GLU A 205 -18.30 1.84 16.06
N TYR A 206 -16.99 1.72 16.09
CA TYR A 206 -16.27 1.08 17.20
C TYR A 206 -16.48 1.79 18.54
N VAL A 207 -16.74 3.10 18.52
CA VAL A 207 -16.98 3.90 19.73
C VAL A 207 -18.47 4.08 20.01
N ASN A 208 -19.27 4.26 18.94
CA ASN A 208 -20.68 4.67 19.05
C ASN A 208 -21.66 3.57 18.64
N GLY A 209 -21.15 2.39 18.27
CA GLY A 209 -21.99 1.26 17.87
C GLY A 209 -22.72 0.60 19.05
N PRO A 210 -23.79 -0.16 18.78
CA PRO A 210 -24.62 -0.79 19.81
C PRO A 210 -23.88 -1.80 20.71
N GLU A 211 -22.76 -2.35 20.26
CA GLU A 211 -21.96 -3.32 21.04
C GLU A 211 -21.04 -2.68 22.10
N THR A 212 -20.87 -1.35 22.08
CA THR A 212 -20.00 -0.64 23.03
C THR A 212 -20.72 -0.02 24.22
N GLN A 213 -22.04 -0.21 24.30
CA GLN A 213 -22.89 0.31 25.39
C GLN A 213 -23.25 -0.75 26.45
N GLY A 214 -22.52 -1.87 26.49
CA GLY A 214 -22.71 -2.96 27.45
C GLY A 214 -21.58 -3.06 28.49
#